data_d588db9aa029d2ec7801ac0e77e2f11a
#
_entry.id   d588db9aa029d2ec7801ac0e77e2f11a
#
_cell.length_a   1.000
_cell.length_b   1.000
_cell.length_c   1.000
_cell.angle_alpha   90.00
_cell.angle_beta   90.00
_cell.angle_gamma   90.00
#
_symmetry.space_group_name_H-M   'P 1'
#
loop_
_entity.id
_entity.type
_entity.pdbx_description
1 polymer ?
#
loop_
_entity_poly.entity_id
_entity_poly.type
_entity_poly.pdbx_seq_one_letter_code
_entity_poly.pdbx_strand_id
1 'polypeptide(L)'
;MTPYQRGQIQALIEQRIPQVHIAKQVGIARSTLYEELKRGTVDQMRSDLTYYKRYFADTGQLVYMRRREASRKPFKLSTAAPFLQYLEKEVLQNKFSPDSVCGRAKLQNIFPVILCTKTIYNYIDLGLISIKNIDLPLRIRRRPKKHHCRKNRRILGDSIEQRPQIVNDRQEFGHWEIDTIVGKRKAGEVLLALDERMTRCRHVIKISEKTKEGVRKGLEILRHQYGSLFPKVFRSITSDNGSEFSGLSKLFKEGKVYFAHPYSSGERGTNEKHNSLVRRFIPKGKDISAVPEYVVQKVQDWINRLPRRLLGYHTPEELFKEQIARLSSAT
;
A
#
# COMPACT_ATOMS: atom_id res chain seq x y z
N MET A 1 30.05 8.94 -18.23
CA MET A 1 30.38 9.22 -19.65
C MET A 1 29.37 8.51 -20.53
N THR A 2 28.82 9.21 -21.51
CA THR A 2 27.84 8.71 -22.47
C THR A 2 28.50 8.11 -23.72
N PRO A 3 27.82 7.24 -24.50
CA PRO A 3 28.36 6.79 -25.80
C PRO A 3 28.69 7.94 -26.75
N TYR A 4 27.88 9.00 -26.74
CA TYR A 4 28.12 10.22 -27.53
C TYR A 4 29.44 10.89 -27.18
N GLN A 5 29.74 11.08 -25.88
CA GLN A 5 31.02 11.65 -25.43
C GLN A 5 32.22 10.79 -25.84
N ARG A 6 32.06 9.45 -25.87
CA ARG A 6 33.13 8.55 -26.37
C ARG A 6 33.38 8.74 -27.86
N GLY A 7 32.33 8.87 -28.66
CA GLY A 7 32.47 9.20 -30.07
C GLY A 7 33.18 10.55 -30.32
N GLN A 8 32.85 11.58 -29.52
CA GLN A 8 33.56 12.88 -29.58
C GLN A 8 35.04 12.73 -29.23
N ILE A 9 35.40 11.95 -28.19
CA ILE A 9 36.79 11.69 -27.82
C ILE A 9 37.53 11.02 -28.98
N GLN A 10 36.95 10.03 -29.66
CA GLN A 10 37.54 9.34 -30.76
C GLN A 10 37.82 10.31 -31.92
N ALA A 11 36.83 11.11 -32.30
CA ALA A 11 36.96 12.08 -33.39
C ALA A 11 38.05 13.13 -33.10
N LEU A 12 38.14 13.62 -31.85
CA LEU A 12 39.14 14.63 -31.48
C LEU A 12 40.56 14.02 -31.41
N ILE A 13 40.72 12.74 -31.04
CA ILE A 13 42.00 12.04 -31.10
C ILE A 13 42.46 11.86 -32.55
N GLU A 14 41.56 11.52 -33.46
CA GLU A 14 41.85 11.40 -34.91
C GLU A 14 42.29 12.73 -35.53
N GLN A 15 41.79 13.83 -35.01
CA GLN A 15 42.22 15.20 -35.35
C GLN A 15 43.52 15.61 -34.65
N ARG A 16 44.18 14.74 -33.90
CA ARG A 16 45.42 14.98 -33.15
C ARG A 16 45.32 16.12 -32.12
N ILE A 17 44.14 16.36 -31.59
CA ILE A 17 43.93 17.37 -30.52
C ILE A 17 44.62 16.90 -29.23
N PRO A 18 45.34 17.77 -28.50
CA PRO A 18 45.96 17.39 -27.22
C PRO A 18 44.93 17.00 -26.18
N GLN A 19 45.23 15.98 -25.38
CA GLN A 19 44.31 15.41 -24.38
C GLN A 19 43.75 16.44 -23.41
N VAL A 20 44.51 17.48 -23.07
CA VAL A 20 44.05 18.58 -22.20
C VAL A 20 42.86 19.32 -22.81
N HIS A 21 42.92 19.58 -24.11
CA HIS A 21 41.85 20.26 -24.84
C HIS A 21 40.66 19.32 -25.07
N ILE A 22 40.91 18.04 -25.35
CA ILE A 22 39.84 17.02 -25.44
C ILE A 22 39.03 16.99 -24.16
N ALA A 23 39.68 16.87 -22.99
CA ALA A 23 39.01 16.84 -21.70
C ALA A 23 38.13 18.07 -21.44
N LYS A 24 38.68 19.28 -21.77
CA LYS A 24 37.97 20.55 -21.66
C LYS A 24 36.78 20.64 -22.62
N GLN A 25 36.93 20.21 -23.85
CA GLN A 25 35.89 20.30 -24.90
C GLN A 25 34.75 19.31 -24.65
N VAL A 26 35.06 18.12 -24.17
CA VAL A 26 34.04 17.09 -23.82
C VAL A 26 33.40 17.34 -22.44
N GLY A 27 33.95 18.26 -21.64
CA GLY A 27 33.46 18.62 -20.31
C GLY A 27 33.70 17.54 -19.26
N ILE A 28 34.86 16.87 -19.29
CA ILE A 28 35.24 15.82 -18.36
C ILE A 28 36.59 16.10 -17.69
N ALA A 29 36.80 15.46 -16.52
CA ALA A 29 38.10 15.57 -15.86
C ALA A 29 39.19 14.82 -16.67
N ARG A 30 40.44 15.31 -16.61
CA ARG A 30 41.59 14.67 -17.29
C ARG A 30 41.81 13.21 -16.82
N SER A 31 41.61 12.92 -15.53
CA SER A 31 41.66 11.57 -14.98
C SER A 31 40.60 10.67 -15.61
N THR A 32 39.37 11.16 -15.82
CA THR A 32 38.30 10.43 -16.48
C THR A 32 38.64 10.13 -17.95
N LEU A 33 39.24 11.09 -18.65
CA LEU A 33 39.70 10.85 -20.02
C LEU A 33 40.79 9.79 -20.05
N TYR A 34 41.78 9.86 -19.16
CA TYR A 34 42.85 8.88 -19.07
C TYR A 34 42.34 7.47 -18.87
N GLU A 35 41.44 7.29 -17.91
CA GLU A 35 40.80 5.99 -17.65
C GLU A 35 39.96 5.49 -18.82
N GLU A 36 39.36 6.38 -19.58
CA GLU A 36 38.60 6.03 -20.79
C GLU A 36 39.54 5.61 -21.94
N LEU A 37 40.61 6.35 -22.15
CA LEU A 37 41.63 5.98 -23.16
C LEU A 37 42.24 4.61 -22.84
N LYS A 38 42.57 4.32 -21.55
CA LYS A 38 43.04 3.01 -21.11
C LYS A 38 42.04 1.89 -21.38
N ARG A 39 40.75 2.21 -21.34
CA ARG A 39 39.64 1.27 -21.55
C ARG A 39 39.40 0.93 -23.03
N GLY A 40 39.48 1.94 -23.89
CA GLY A 40 39.10 1.82 -25.29
C GLY A 40 40.30 1.69 -26.26
N THR A 41 41.53 1.80 -25.80
CA THR A 41 42.73 1.66 -26.68
C THR A 41 43.08 0.18 -26.84
N VAL A 42 43.24 -0.22 -28.08
CA VAL A 42 43.63 -1.57 -28.51
C VAL A 42 44.80 -1.50 -29.50
N ASP A 43 45.55 -2.58 -29.57
CA ASP A 43 46.59 -2.75 -30.58
C ASP A 43 45.96 -3.14 -31.91
N GLN A 44 46.29 -2.36 -32.94
CA GLN A 44 45.89 -2.59 -34.33
C GLN A 44 47.11 -2.93 -35.15
N MET A 45 46.98 -3.84 -36.10
CA MET A 45 48.06 -4.25 -36.99
C MET A 45 47.90 -3.55 -38.35
N ARG A 46 48.99 -2.98 -38.83
CA ARG A 46 49.09 -2.43 -40.21
C ARG A 46 49.33 -3.53 -41.22
N SER A 47 49.20 -3.16 -42.48
CA SER A 47 49.50 -4.08 -43.61
C SER A 47 50.97 -4.56 -43.66
N ASP A 48 51.88 -3.80 -43.06
CA ASP A 48 53.28 -4.15 -42.89
C ASP A 48 53.59 -4.99 -41.66
N LEU A 49 52.58 -5.53 -41.02
CA LEU A 49 52.63 -6.35 -39.77
C LEU A 49 53.15 -5.58 -38.54
N THR A 50 53.27 -4.26 -38.60
CA THR A 50 53.62 -3.46 -37.43
C THR A 50 52.35 -3.15 -36.57
N TYR A 51 52.50 -3.08 -35.25
CA TYR A 51 51.39 -2.76 -34.34
C TYR A 51 51.40 -1.28 -33.95
N TYR A 52 50.19 -0.72 -33.81
CA TYR A 52 50.01 0.60 -33.27
C TYR A 52 48.77 0.67 -32.37
N LYS A 53 48.77 1.55 -31.40
CA LYS A 53 47.64 1.74 -30.47
C LYS A 53 46.63 2.72 -31.02
N ARG A 54 45.36 2.34 -31.02
CA ARG A 54 44.27 3.21 -31.42
C ARG A 54 43.11 3.08 -30.43
N TYR A 55 42.51 4.23 -30.12
CA TYR A 55 41.31 4.31 -29.29
C TYR A 55 40.07 4.08 -30.16
N PHE A 56 39.15 3.25 -29.67
CA PHE A 56 37.82 3.02 -30.22
C PHE A 56 36.77 3.29 -29.18
N ALA A 57 35.78 4.14 -29.48
CA ALA A 57 34.64 4.49 -28.63
C ALA A 57 33.81 3.28 -28.26
N ASP A 58 33.55 2.39 -29.23
CA ASP A 58 32.76 1.17 -29.01
C ASP A 58 33.47 0.18 -28.07
N THR A 59 34.78 0.01 -28.22
CA THR A 59 35.59 -0.83 -27.30
C THR A 59 35.53 -0.26 -25.89
N GLY A 60 35.70 1.06 -25.72
CA GLY A 60 35.55 1.74 -24.44
C GLY A 60 34.18 1.55 -23.82
N GLN A 61 33.11 1.62 -24.63
CA GLN A 61 31.73 1.35 -24.19
C GLN A 61 31.54 -0.12 -23.76
N LEU A 62 31.99 -1.08 -24.56
CA LEU A 62 31.87 -2.51 -24.26
C LEU A 62 32.61 -2.88 -22.97
N VAL A 63 33.85 -2.44 -22.81
CA VAL A 63 34.63 -2.68 -21.58
C VAL A 63 33.98 -2.03 -20.37
N TYR A 64 33.44 -0.82 -20.51
CA TYR A 64 32.68 -0.16 -19.45
C TYR A 64 31.44 -0.98 -19.07
N MET A 65 30.66 -1.43 -20.03
CA MET A 65 29.44 -2.23 -19.78
C MET A 65 29.79 -3.55 -19.08
N ARG A 66 30.79 -4.28 -19.58
CA ARG A 66 31.25 -5.55 -18.99
C ARG A 66 31.70 -5.36 -17.53
N ARG A 67 32.51 -4.32 -17.25
CA ARG A 67 32.94 -4.01 -15.86
C ARG A 67 31.75 -3.61 -15.00
N ARG A 68 30.76 -2.89 -15.57
CA ARG A 68 29.56 -2.48 -14.85
C ARG A 68 28.67 -3.68 -14.51
N GLU A 69 28.54 -4.64 -15.40
CA GLU A 69 27.84 -5.89 -15.14
C GLU A 69 28.53 -6.74 -14.07
N ALA A 70 29.83 -6.90 -14.15
CA ALA A 70 30.60 -7.61 -13.15
C ALA A 70 30.53 -6.96 -11.75
N SER A 71 30.32 -5.66 -11.67
CA SER A 71 30.17 -4.94 -10.39
C SER A 71 28.75 -5.04 -9.77
N ARG A 72 27.76 -5.57 -10.52
CA ARG A 72 26.41 -5.76 -9.99
C ARG A 72 26.35 -7.02 -9.12
N LYS A 73 25.72 -6.88 -7.95
CA LYS A 73 25.43 -8.05 -7.12
C LYS A 73 24.46 -8.98 -7.89
N PRO A 74 24.66 -10.30 -7.88
CA PRO A 74 23.77 -11.24 -8.52
C PRO A 74 22.39 -11.18 -7.86
N PHE A 75 21.36 -11.52 -8.64
CA PHE A 75 20.01 -11.64 -8.12
C PHE A 75 19.93 -12.80 -7.12
N LYS A 76 19.21 -12.56 -6.02
CA LYS A 76 19.02 -13.57 -4.96
C LYS A 76 17.83 -14.51 -5.23
N LEU A 77 17.63 -14.92 -6.49
CA LEU A 77 16.48 -15.73 -6.86
C LEU A 77 16.54 -17.13 -6.25
N SER A 78 17.68 -17.82 -6.37
CA SER A 78 17.87 -19.18 -5.83
C SER A 78 17.92 -19.19 -4.30
N THR A 79 18.67 -18.27 -3.69
CA THR A 79 18.82 -18.21 -2.22
C THR A 79 17.54 -17.77 -1.51
N ALA A 80 16.67 -17.01 -2.18
CA ALA A 80 15.41 -16.55 -1.64
C ALA A 80 14.19 -17.30 -2.22
N ALA A 81 14.39 -18.42 -2.92
CA ALA A 81 13.33 -19.14 -3.60
C ALA A 81 12.14 -19.51 -2.68
N PRO A 82 12.32 -20.05 -1.46
CA PRO A 82 11.19 -20.34 -0.57
C PRO A 82 10.37 -19.10 -0.21
N PHE A 83 11.04 -17.99 0.04
CA PHE A 83 10.36 -16.70 0.32
C PHE A 83 9.63 -16.18 -0.92
N LEU A 84 10.22 -16.30 -2.12
CA LEU A 84 9.59 -15.84 -3.36
C LEU A 84 8.34 -16.65 -3.69
N GLN A 85 8.35 -17.97 -3.51
CA GLN A 85 7.16 -18.81 -3.67
C GLN A 85 6.04 -18.43 -2.69
N TYR A 86 6.37 -18.20 -1.42
CA TYR A 86 5.43 -17.69 -0.44
C TYR A 86 4.87 -16.33 -0.85
N LEU A 87 5.74 -15.39 -1.27
CA LEU A 87 5.34 -14.07 -1.74
C LEU A 87 4.37 -14.16 -2.93
N GLU A 88 4.68 -14.98 -3.92
CA GLU A 88 3.82 -15.16 -5.11
C GLU A 88 2.44 -15.69 -4.73
N LYS A 89 2.37 -16.69 -3.85
CA LYS A 89 1.11 -17.22 -3.33
C LYS A 89 0.30 -16.13 -2.63
N GLU A 90 0.91 -15.39 -1.70
CA GLU A 90 0.20 -14.35 -0.95
C GLU A 90 -0.27 -13.18 -1.83
N VAL A 91 0.52 -12.79 -2.82
CA VAL A 91 0.14 -11.68 -3.72
C VAL A 91 -0.91 -12.13 -4.75
N LEU A 92 -0.72 -13.28 -5.39
CA LEU A 92 -1.59 -13.72 -6.48
C LEU A 92 -2.91 -14.30 -5.98
N GLN A 93 -2.89 -15.12 -4.93
CA GLN A 93 -4.08 -15.77 -4.38
C GLN A 93 -4.78 -14.90 -3.33
N ASN A 94 -4.05 -14.46 -2.31
CA ASN A 94 -4.60 -13.71 -1.19
C ASN A 94 -4.69 -12.20 -1.43
N LYS A 95 -4.19 -11.71 -2.60
CA LYS A 95 -4.26 -10.29 -2.99
C LYS A 95 -3.59 -9.33 -1.99
N PHE A 96 -2.60 -9.82 -1.25
CA PHE A 96 -1.80 -8.98 -0.36
C PHE A 96 -0.81 -8.13 -1.15
N SER A 97 -0.38 -7.02 -0.57
CA SER A 97 0.68 -6.23 -1.19
C SER A 97 2.06 -6.82 -0.92
N PRO A 98 3.04 -6.68 -1.83
CA PRO A 98 4.41 -7.12 -1.57
C PRO A 98 4.99 -6.56 -0.25
N ASP A 99 4.65 -5.31 0.11
CA ASP A 99 5.08 -4.70 1.38
C ASP A 99 4.53 -5.43 2.60
N SER A 100 3.23 -5.75 2.58
CA SER A 100 2.58 -6.50 3.67
C SER A 100 3.21 -7.88 3.86
N VAL A 101 3.49 -8.58 2.76
CA VAL A 101 4.09 -9.93 2.80
C VAL A 101 5.53 -9.87 3.29
N CYS A 102 6.35 -8.96 2.76
CA CYS A 102 7.75 -8.79 3.20
C CYS A 102 7.84 -8.43 4.69
N GLY A 103 6.99 -7.50 5.13
CA GLY A 103 6.98 -7.08 6.54
C GLY A 103 6.50 -8.19 7.47
N ARG A 104 5.45 -8.92 7.08
CA ARG A 104 4.94 -10.06 7.86
C ARG A 104 5.96 -11.19 7.97
N ALA A 105 6.60 -11.55 6.85
CA ALA A 105 7.65 -12.57 6.85
C ALA A 105 8.81 -12.21 7.78
N LYS A 106 9.22 -10.94 7.81
CA LYS A 106 10.25 -10.44 8.73
C LYS A 106 9.82 -10.53 10.20
N LEU A 107 8.59 -10.11 10.50
CA LEU A 107 8.04 -10.17 11.86
C LEU A 107 8.01 -11.61 12.38
N GLN A 108 7.66 -12.56 11.54
CA GLN A 108 7.57 -13.98 11.89
C GLN A 108 8.90 -14.73 11.78
N ASN A 109 9.91 -14.15 11.13
CA ASN A 109 11.23 -14.73 10.88
C ASN A 109 11.21 -16.18 10.32
N ILE A 110 10.28 -16.46 9.40
CA ILE A 110 10.02 -17.81 8.87
C ILE A 110 10.94 -18.23 7.72
N PHE A 111 11.75 -17.32 7.17
CA PHE A 111 12.65 -17.61 6.08
C PHE A 111 14.07 -17.13 6.39
N PRO A 112 15.11 -17.89 6.03
CA PRO A 112 16.51 -17.50 6.26
C PRO A 112 16.92 -16.29 5.42
N VAL A 113 16.28 -16.10 4.24
CA VAL A 113 16.53 -14.95 3.35
C VAL A 113 15.21 -14.30 2.98
N ILE A 114 15.01 -13.10 3.44
CA ILE A 114 13.83 -12.28 3.13
C ILE A 114 14.27 -11.04 2.36
N LEU A 115 13.73 -10.85 1.17
CA LEU A 115 14.05 -9.69 0.34
C LEU A 115 13.29 -8.44 0.83
N CYS A 116 13.88 -7.27 0.62
CA CYS A 116 13.18 -6.04 0.94
C CYS A 116 12.14 -5.69 -0.15
N THR A 117 11.12 -4.95 0.23
CA THR A 117 10.00 -4.53 -0.64
C THR A 117 10.50 -3.88 -1.94
N LYS A 118 11.53 -3.04 -1.89
CA LYS A 118 12.12 -2.40 -3.08
C LYS A 118 12.71 -3.42 -4.05
N THR A 119 13.42 -4.43 -3.55
CA THR A 119 13.98 -5.51 -4.37
C THR A 119 12.86 -6.30 -5.08
N ILE A 120 11.77 -6.59 -4.37
CA ILE A 120 10.61 -7.29 -4.97
C ILE A 120 10.00 -6.46 -6.10
N TYR A 121 9.77 -5.16 -5.90
CA TYR A 121 9.26 -4.31 -7.00
C TYR A 121 10.22 -4.26 -8.19
N ASN A 122 11.53 -4.23 -7.96
CA ASN A 122 12.52 -4.31 -9.03
C ASN A 122 12.43 -5.66 -9.77
N TYR A 123 12.23 -6.78 -9.06
CA TYR A 123 12.07 -8.11 -9.68
C TYR A 123 10.79 -8.21 -10.51
N ILE A 124 9.70 -7.59 -10.05
CA ILE A 124 8.44 -7.47 -10.80
C ILE A 124 8.66 -6.67 -12.08
N ASP A 125 9.34 -5.52 -11.99
CA ASP A 125 9.61 -4.65 -13.15
C ASP A 125 10.54 -5.29 -14.18
N LEU A 126 11.47 -6.13 -13.74
CA LEU A 126 12.38 -6.90 -14.58
C LEU A 126 11.77 -8.21 -15.09
N GLY A 127 10.57 -8.59 -14.66
CA GLY A 127 9.93 -9.84 -15.04
C GLY A 127 10.61 -11.10 -14.51
N LEU A 128 11.34 -11.00 -13.39
CA LEU A 128 12.11 -12.11 -12.80
C LEU A 128 11.26 -13.04 -11.92
N ILE A 129 10.04 -12.65 -11.61
CA ILE A 129 9.07 -13.41 -10.80
C ILE A 129 7.71 -13.38 -11.47
N SER A 130 6.81 -14.30 -11.09
CA SER A 130 5.49 -14.48 -11.74
C SER A 130 4.54 -13.29 -11.54
N ILE A 131 4.74 -12.48 -10.50
CA ILE A 131 3.91 -11.31 -10.20
C ILE A 131 4.13 -10.24 -11.27
N LYS A 132 3.05 -9.71 -11.84
CA LYS A 132 3.07 -8.62 -12.81
C LYS A 132 2.52 -7.32 -12.19
N ASN A 133 2.84 -6.19 -12.81
CA ASN A 133 2.33 -4.89 -12.36
C ASN A 133 0.79 -4.79 -12.32
N ILE A 134 0.10 -5.54 -13.18
CA ILE A 134 -1.37 -5.60 -13.21
C ILE A 134 -1.96 -6.28 -11.97
N ASP A 135 -1.22 -7.20 -11.34
CA ASP A 135 -1.65 -7.90 -10.13
C ASP A 135 -1.61 -7.00 -8.89
N LEU A 136 -0.91 -5.86 -8.99
CA LEU A 136 -0.70 -4.92 -7.89
C LEU A 136 -1.85 -3.90 -7.81
N PRO A 137 -2.62 -3.87 -6.70
CA PRO A 137 -3.90 -3.13 -6.61
C PRO A 137 -3.82 -1.61 -6.81
N LEU A 138 -2.65 -1.01 -6.63
CA LEU A 138 -2.49 0.45 -6.63
C LEU A 138 -1.56 0.98 -7.73
N ARG A 139 -0.96 0.12 -8.54
CA ARG A 139 0.04 0.55 -9.53
C ARG A 139 -0.59 1.11 -10.80
N ILE A 140 -1.83 0.72 -11.10
CA ILE A 140 -2.60 1.26 -12.22
C ILE A 140 -3.68 2.19 -11.65
N ARG A 141 -3.34 3.46 -11.40
CA ARG A 141 -4.30 4.46 -10.92
C ARG A 141 -4.65 5.46 -12.00
N ARG A 142 -5.97 5.63 -12.26
CA ARG A 142 -6.48 6.81 -12.96
C ARG A 142 -6.56 7.99 -11.98
N ARG A 143 -6.20 9.21 -12.42
CA ARG A 143 -6.37 10.42 -11.61
C ARG A 143 -7.86 10.62 -11.30
N PRO A 144 -8.27 10.79 -10.02
CA PRO A 144 -9.66 11.06 -9.69
C PRO A 144 -10.08 12.43 -10.21
N LYS A 145 -11.33 12.53 -10.73
CA LYS A 145 -11.94 13.81 -11.07
C LYS A 145 -12.19 14.62 -9.78
N LYS A 146 -11.87 15.92 -9.79
CA LYS A 146 -12.20 16.82 -8.67
C LYS A 146 -13.72 16.94 -8.56
N HIS A 147 -14.29 16.66 -7.39
CA HIS A 147 -15.69 16.88 -7.08
C HIS A 147 -15.84 18.20 -6.31
N HIS A 148 -16.79 19.05 -6.72
CA HIS A 148 -17.20 20.20 -5.92
C HIS A 148 -18.17 19.74 -4.82
N CYS A 149 -17.83 20.06 -3.56
CA CYS A 149 -18.65 19.73 -2.41
C CYS A 149 -19.70 20.82 -2.16
N ARG A 150 -20.94 20.41 -1.86
CA ARG A 150 -21.97 21.29 -1.30
C ARG A 150 -21.77 21.43 0.21
N LYS A 151 -21.83 22.64 0.76
CA LYS A 151 -21.67 22.91 2.20
C LYS A 151 -22.98 22.63 2.93
N ASN A 152 -23.04 21.60 3.77
CA ASN A 152 -24.13 21.37 4.72
C ASN A 152 -23.62 21.71 6.15
N ARG A 153 -24.36 22.47 6.94
CA ARG A 153 -23.87 23.08 8.20
C ARG A 153 -24.44 22.44 9.48
N ARG A 154 -25.28 21.39 9.39
CA ARG A 154 -25.95 20.84 10.57
C ARG A 154 -25.17 19.67 11.16
N ILE A 155 -24.88 19.73 12.46
CA ILE A 155 -24.32 18.63 13.27
C ILE A 155 -25.49 17.98 14.05
N LEU A 156 -25.54 16.64 14.10
CA LEU A 156 -26.68 15.90 14.64
C LEU A 156 -26.59 15.63 16.16
N GLY A 157 -25.45 15.90 16.80
CA GLY A 157 -25.22 15.67 18.23
C GLY A 157 -23.86 16.24 18.68
N ASP A 158 -23.16 15.55 19.59
CA ASP A 158 -21.86 16.01 20.07
C ASP A 158 -20.82 16.09 18.95
N SER A 159 -20.13 17.22 18.86
CA SER A 159 -19.09 17.42 17.83
C SER A 159 -17.90 16.50 18.09
N ILE A 160 -17.24 16.07 16.98
CA ILE A 160 -15.99 15.33 17.05
C ILE A 160 -14.88 16.07 17.82
N GLU A 161 -14.97 17.40 17.98
CA GLU A 161 -14.05 18.22 18.76
C GLU A 161 -14.09 17.87 20.27
N GLN A 162 -15.23 17.36 20.76
CA GLN A 162 -15.39 16.93 22.15
C GLN A 162 -14.79 15.54 22.42
N ARG A 163 -14.28 14.89 21.38
CA ARG A 163 -13.68 13.56 21.50
C ARG A 163 -12.32 13.67 22.19
N PRO A 164 -12.06 12.90 23.27
CA PRO A 164 -10.81 12.94 24.01
C PRO A 164 -9.58 12.70 23.11
N GLN A 165 -8.46 13.35 23.45
CA GLN A 165 -7.22 13.26 22.67
C GLN A 165 -6.69 11.82 22.59
N ILE A 166 -6.80 11.03 23.66
CA ILE A 166 -6.40 9.62 23.68
C ILE A 166 -7.11 8.79 22.61
N VAL A 167 -8.37 9.13 22.31
CA VAL A 167 -9.14 8.51 21.22
C VAL A 167 -8.63 8.99 19.85
N ASN A 168 -8.28 10.28 19.74
CA ASN A 168 -7.69 10.83 18.52
C ASN A 168 -6.36 10.17 18.20
N ASP A 169 -5.52 9.95 19.20
CA ASP A 169 -4.20 9.32 19.10
C ASP A 169 -4.28 7.80 18.98
N ARG A 170 -5.50 7.22 19.07
CA ARG A 170 -5.77 5.78 18.89
C ARG A 170 -5.03 4.90 19.90
N GLN A 171 -4.87 5.38 21.12
CA GLN A 171 -4.18 4.69 22.20
C GLN A 171 -5.12 3.86 23.08
N GLU A 172 -6.43 4.06 22.94
CA GLU A 172 -7.44 3.36 23.70
C GLU A 172 -8.31 2.49 22.78
N PHE A 173 -8.61 1.26 23.24
CA PHE A 173 -9.47 0.30 22.55
C PHE A 173 -10.96 0.58 22.81
N GLY A 174 -11.79 0.23 21.82
CA GLY A 174 -13.25 0.31 21.95
C GLY A 174 -13.86 1.57 21.34
N HIS A 175 -13.11 2.31 20.53
CA HIS A 175 -13.58 3.50 19.84
C HIS A 175 -13.76 3.23 18.35
N TRP A 176 -15.00 3.35 17.87
CA TRP A 176 -15.40 2.93 16.55
C TRP A 176 -15.76 4.10 15.63
N GLU A 177 -15.51 3.92 14.36
CA GLU A 177 -16.01 4.79 13.28
C GLU A 177 -17.06 4.00 12.50
N ILE A 178 -18.30 4.51 12.40
CA ILE A 178 -19.40 3.87 11.70
C ILE A 178 -19.66 4.55 10.35
N ASP A 179 -19.99 3.76 9.31
CA ASP A 179 -20.29 4.25 7.98
C ASP A 179 -21.24 3.30 7.24
N THR A 180 -21.86 3.77 6.16
CA THR A 180 -22.68 2.94 5.28
C THR A 180 -22.07 2.85 3.88
N ILE A 181 -21.96 1.62 3.36
CA ILE A 181 -21.46 1.35 2.03
C ILE A 181 -22.65 1.03 1.11
N VAL A 182 -23.01 1.98 0.28
CA VAL A 182 -24.14 1.87 -0.65
C VAL A 182 -23.69 1.26 -1.97
N GLY A 183 -24.45 0.30 -2.51
CA GLY A 183 -24.24 -0.29 -3.83
C GLY A 183 -24.79 0.56 -4.97
N LYS A 184 -25.92 0.16 -5.53
CA LYS A 184 -26.70 0.97 -6.47
C LYS A 184 -27.36 2.14 -5.75
N ARG A 185 -27.69 3.21 -6.49
CA ARG A 185 -28.37 4.40 -5.94
C ARG A 185 -29.87 4.19 -5.62
N LYS A 186 -30.41 2.98 -5.81
CA LYS A 186 -31.81 2.64 -5.48
C LYS A 186 -31.91 2.23 -4.01
N ALA A 187 -33.11 2.34 -3.43
CA ALA A 187 -33.45 1.77 -2.14
C ALA A 187 -33.15 0.26 -2.13
N GLY A 188 -32.68 -0.25 -1.01
CA GLY A 188 -32.32 -1.67 -0.84
C GLY A 188 -31.22 -1.86 0.16
N GLU A 189 -30.74 -3.09 0.24
CA GLU A 189 -29.71 -3.48 1.18
C GLU A 189 -28.41 -2.69 1.02
N VAL A 190 -27.79 -2.37 2.15
CA VAL A 190 -26.51 -1.69 2.25
C VAL A 190 -25.62 -2.40 3.29
N LEU A 191 -24.32 -2.12 3.26
CA LEU A 191 -23.42 -2.63 4.28
C LEU A 191 -23.19 -1.55 5.33
N LEU A 192 -23.48 -1.90 6.59
CA LEU A 192 -23.07 -1.13 7.75
C LEU A 192 -21.64 -1.54 8.10
N ALA A 193 -20.73 -0.61 8.17
CA ALA A 193 -19.33 -0.83 8.44
C ALA A 193 -18.93 -0.11 9.73
N LEU A 194 -18.26 -0.83 10.63
CA LEU A 194 -17.69 -0.28 11.85
C LEU A 194 -16.19 -0.58 11.88
N ASP A 195 -15.38 0.45 12.05
CA ASP A 195 -13.92 0.34 12.11
C ASP A 195 -13.43 0.70 13.52
N GLU A 196 -12.81 -0.25 14.21
CA GLU A 196 -12.17 0.01 15.49
C GLU A 196 -10.88 0.82 15.27
N ARG A 197 -10.69 1.90 16.04
CA ARG A 197 -9.69 2.92 15.72
C ARG A 197 -8.26 2.50 16.05
N MET A 198 -8.04 1.76 17.14
CA MET A 198 -6.71 1.34 17.60
C MET A 198 -6.21 0.13 16.78
N THR A 199 -6.97 -0.95 16.75
CA THR A 199 -6.61 -2.21 16.10
C THR A 199 -6.85 -2.22 14.59
N ARG A 200 -7.67 -1.28 14.08
CA ARG A 200 -8.15 -1.24 12.70
C ARG A 200 -9.01 -2.44 12.30
N CYS A 201 -9.55 -3.16 13.29
CA CYS A 201 -10.49 -4.24 13.05
C CYS A 201 -11.79 -3.70 12.49
N ARG A 202 -12.37 -4.40 11.54
CA ARG A 202 -13.59 -4.00 10.85
C ARG A 202 -14.69 -5.03 11.01
N HIS A 203 -15.89 -4.56 11.33
CA HIS A 203 -17.14 -5.28 11.16
C HIS A 203 -17.89 -4.78 9.95
N VAL A 204 -18.46 -5.70 9.19
CA VAL A 204 -19.30 -5.40 8.02
C VAL A 204 -20.57 -6.22 8.13
N ILE A 205 -21.70 -5.54 8.29
CA ILE A 205 -23.02 -6.15 8.49
C ILE A 205 -23.93 -5.73 7.34
N LYS A 206 -24.60 -6.70 6.74
CA LYS A 206 -25.59 -6.43 5.73
C LYS A 206 -26.90 -6.01 6.42
N ILE A 207 -27.41 -4.83 6.08
CA ILE A 207 -28.67 -4.30 6.64
C ILE A 207 -29.65 -4.04 5.50
N SER A 208 -30.95 -4.18 5.82
CA SER A 208 -32.03 -4.13 4.81
C SER A 208 -32.11 -2.82 4.04
N GLU A 209 -31.76 -1.71 4.66
CA GLU A 209 -31.84 -0.38 4.06
C GLU A 209 -31.01 0.66 4.81
N LYS A 210 -30.71 1.77 4.12
CA LYS A 210 -29.98 2.91 4.67
C LYS A 210 -30.90 3.80 5.52
N THR A 211 -31.38 3.28 6.65
CA THR A 211 -32.29 3.95 7.57
C THR A 211 -31.83 3.82 9.01
N LYS A 212 -32.42 4.63 9.92
CA LYS A 212 -32.17 4.51 11.37
C LYS A 212 -32.49 3.11 11.88
N GLU A 213 -33.56 2.50 11.35
CA GLU A 213 -34.00 1.16 11.72
C GLU A 213 -33.00 0.09 11.25
N GLY A 214 -32.47 0.23 10.03
CA GLY A 214 -31.40 -0.64 9.54
C GLY A 214 -30.15 -0.56 10.43
N VAL A 215 -29.72 0.65 10.81
CA VAL A 215 -28.60 0.85 11.73
C VAL A 215 -28.88 0.23 13.10
N ARG A 216 -30.10 0.40 13.65
CA ARG A 216 -30.52 -0.22 14.91
C ARG A 216 -30.35 -1.74 14.89
N LYS A 217 -30.91 -2.39 13.85
CA LYS A 217 -30.78 -3.86 13.68
C LYS A 217 -29.31 -4.29 13.58
N GLY A 218 -28.49 -3.55 12.85
CA GLY A 218 -27.04 -3.83 12.74
C GLY A 218 -26.32 -3.74 14.10
N LEU A 219 -26.65 -2.76 14.94
CA LEU A 219 -26.09 -2.65 16.30
C LEU A 219 -26.61 -3.74 17.21
N GLU A 220 -27.85 -4.20 17.06
CA GLU A 220 -28.40 -5.34 17.83
C GLU A 220 -27.68 -6.65 17.53
N ILE A 221 -27.31 -6.90 16.28
CA ILE A 221 -26.48 -8.06 15.90
C ILE A 221 -25.16 -8.02 16.67
N LEU A 222 -24.51 -6.86 16.75
CA LEU A 222 -23.25 -6.71 17.50
C LEU A 222 -23.47 -6.86 19.03
N ARG A 223 -24.56 -6.32 19.57
CA ARG A 223 -24.91 -6.53 21.00
C ARG A 223 -25.06 -8.00 21.32
N HIS A 224 -25.76 -8.73 20.47
CA HIS A 224 -25.93 -10.17 20.65
C HIS A 224 -24.60 -10.93 20.54
N GLN A 225 -23.74 -10.53 19.56
CA GLN A 225 -22.44 -11.17 19.33
C GLN A 225 -21.48 -10.99 20.53
N TYR A 226 -21.46 -9.81 21.16
CA TYR A 226 -20.53 -9.50 22.25
C TYR A 226 -21.14 -9.68 23.65
N GLY A 227 -22.46 -9.80 23.75
CA GLY A 227 -23.17 -10.01 25.03
C GLY A 227 -22.74 -8.99 26.08
N SER A 228 -22.34 -9.48 27.27
CA SER A 228 -21.90 -8.64 28.39
C SER A 228 -20.64 -7.84 28.14
N LEU A 229 -19.84 -8.22 27.15
CA LEU A 229 -18.63 -7.47 26.78
C LEU A 229 -18.94 -6.25 25.89
N PHE A 230 -20.15 -6.16 25.32
CA PHE A 230 -20.48 -5.10 24.37
C PHE A 230 -20.14 -3.69 24.87
N PRO A 231 -20.48 -3.25 26.11
CA PRO A 231 -20.14 -1.90 26.59
C PRO A 231 -18.64 -1.66 26.74
N LYS A 232 -17.85 -2.72 26.98
CA LYS A 232 -16.38 -2.64 27.08
C LYS A 232 -15.72 -2.57 25.71
N VAL A 233 -16.31 -3.24 24.72
CA VAL A 233 -15.83 -3.29 23.32
C VAL A 233 -16.29 -2.07 22.54
N PHE A 234 -17.46 -1.53 22.83
CA PHE A 234 -18.03 -0.35 22.18
C PHE A 234 -18.17 0.79 23.18
N ARG A 235 -17.10 1.58 23.39
CA ARG A 235 -17.07 2.73 24.31
C ARG A 235 -17.55 4.02 23.67
N SER A 236 -17.23 4.22 22.40
CA SER A 236 -17.75 5.32 21.63
C SER A 236 -17.87 4.99 20.14
N ILE A 237 -18.78 5.68 19.48
CA ILE A 237 -18.98 5.58 18.04
C ILE A 237 -18.89 6.99 17.43
N THR A 238 -18.07 7.14 16.38
CA THR A 238 -17.99 8.38 15.58
C THR A 238 -18.67 8.14 14.23
N SER A 239 -19.64 8.97 13.85
CA SER A 239 -20.35 8.90 12.58
C SER A 239 -20.23 10.18 11.76
N ASP A 240 -20.66 10.15 10.51
CA ASP A 240 -20.97 11.38 9.77
C ASP A 240 -22.38 11.88 10.10
N ASN A 241 -22.78 12.97 9.46
CA ASN A 241 -24.11 13.57 9.62
C ASN A 241 -25.14 12.95 8.65
N GLY A 242 -25.03 11.66 8.34
CA GLY A 242 -26.01 10.94 7.53
C GLY A 242 -27.38 10.84 8.25
N SER A 243 -28.46 10.92 7.50
CA SER A 243 -29.83 10.82 8.05
C SER A 243 -30.07 9.52 8.80
N GLU A 244 -29.43 8.44 8.38
CA GLU A 244 -29.47 7.11 9.01
C GLU A 244 -28.87 7.11 10.43
N PHE A 245 -27.94 8.03 10.72
CA PHE A 245 -27.29 8.15 12.02
C PHE A 245 -27.94 9.19 12.95
N SER A 246 -28.99 9.91 12.50
CA SER A 246 -29.60 10.98 13.28
C SER A 246 -30.27 10.52 14.58
N GLY A 247 -30.43 9.22 14.79
CA GLY A 247 -30.92 8.62 16.04
C GLY A 247 -29.85 7.87 16.83
N LEU A 248 -28.60 7.89 16.39
CA LEU A 248 -27.54 7.04 16.92
C LEU A 248 -27.29 7.25 18.41
N SER A 249 -27.29 8.49 18.89
CA SER A 249 -27.14 8.81 20.33
C SER A 249 -28.25 8.22 21.22
N LYS A 250 -29.46 8.04 20.67
CA LYS A 250 -30.57 7.39 21.40
C LYS A 250 -30.49 5.85 21.32
N LEU A 251 -29.93 5.34 20.25
CA LEU A 251 -29.78 3.90 20.01
C LEU A 251 -28.58 3.31 20.74
N PHE A 252 -27.50 4.07 20.88
CA PHE A 252 -26.26 3.66 21.54
C PHE A 252 -26.14 4.31 22.91
N LYS A 253 -26.70 3.67 23.92
CA LYS A 253 -26.73 4.17 25.31
C LYS A 253 -25.52 3.74 26.13
N GLU A 254 -24.77 2.77 25.67
CA GLU A 254 -23.64 2.15 26.36
C GLU A 254 -22.39 3.03 26.37
N GLY A 255 -22.33 4.04 25.47
CA GLY A 255 -21.18 4.90 25.34
C GLY A 255 -21.51 6.24 24.68
N LYS A 256 -20.46 6.95 24.24
CA LYS A 256 -20.59 8.28 23.63
C LYS A 256 -20.66 8.19 22.11
N VAL A 257 -21.44 9.10 21.51
CA VAL A 257 -21.54 9.23 20.05
C VAL A 257 -21.04 10.61 19.65
N TYR A 258 -20.08 10.63 18.73
CA TYR A 258 -19.53 11.85 18.15
C TYR A 258 -19.89 11.96 16.68
N PHE A 259 -20.10 13.19 16.21
CA PHE A 259 -20.38 13.46 14.81
C PHE A 259 -19.25 14.28 14.17
N ALA A 260 -18.73 13.75 13.06
CA ALA A 260 -17.70 14.42 12.26
C ALA A 260 -18.25 15.70 11.62
N HIS A 261 -17.38 16.66 11.32
CA HIS A 261 -17.80 17.85 10.59
C HIS A 261 -18.31 17.49 9.19
N PRO A 262 -19.33 18.17 8.71
CA PRO A 262 -19.80 18.00 7.34
C PRO A 262 -18.66 18.21 6.35
N TYR A 263 -18.49 17.28 5.41
CA TYR A 263 -17.46 17.28 4.35
C TYR A 263 -16.00 17.17 4.80
N SER A 264 -15.72 16.90 6.06
CA SER A 264 -14.38 16.69 6.60
C SER A 264 -13.98 15.21 6.50
N SER A 265 -13.80 14.70 5.27
CA SER A 265 -13.47 13.29 5.03
C SER A 265 -12.16 12.87 5.70
N GLY A 266 -11.21 13.80 5.89
CA GLY A 266 -9.95 13.55 6.58
C GLY A 266 -10.10 13.12 8.04
N GLU A 267 -11.17 13.52 8.74
CA GLU A 267 -11.46 13.12 10.12
C GLU A 267 -11.81 11.63 10.24
N ARG A 268 -12.23 11.00 9.12
CA ARG A 268 -12.64 9.60 9.00
C ARG A 268 -11.82 8.84 7.95
N GLY A 269 -10.56 9.18 7.79
CA GLY A 269 -9.67 8.60 6.77
C GLY A 269 -9.51 7.07 6.85
N THR A 270 -9.77 6.45 8.03
CA THR A 270 -9.80 4.99 8.18
C THR A 270 -10.94 4.37 7.38
N ASN A 271 -12.15 4.91 7.53
CA ASN A 271 -13.34 4.42 6.82
C ASN A 271 -13.18 4.51 5.31
N GLU A 272 -12.69 5.64 4.79
CA GLU A 272 -12.46 5.79 3.35
C GLU A 272 -11.49 4.73 2.81
N LYS A 273 -10.38 4.51 3.51
CA LYS A 273 -9.40 3.51 3.13
C LYS A 273 -9.99 2.10 3.16
N HIS A 274 -10.69 1.74 4.24
CA HIS A 274 -11.32 0.43 4.38
C HIS A 274 -12.46 0.23 3.37
N ASN A 275 -13.26 1.25 3.11
CA ASN A 275 -14.29 1.20 2.07
C ASN A 275 -13.65 0.94 0.69
N SER A 276 -12.46 1.50 0.43
CA SER A 276 -11.72 1.21 -0.80
C SER A 276 -11.28 -0.26 -0.89
N LEU A 277 -11.01 -0.93 0.24
CA LEU A 277 -10.70 -2.36 0.28
C LEU A 277 -11.93 -3.22 -0.01
N VAL A 278 -13.09 -2.88 0.59
CA VAL A 278 -14.37 -3.56 0.26
C VAL A 278 -14.68 -3.44 -1.23
N ARG A 279 -14.40 -2.27 -1.84
CA ARG A 279 -14.67 -2.00 -3.25
C ARG A 279 -13.82 -2.83 -4.24
N ARG A 280 -12.80 -3.53 -3.78
CA ARG A 280 -12.07 -4.51 -4.61
C ARG A 280 -12.90 -5.76 -4.91
N PHE A 281 -13.80 -6.13 -4.00
CA PHE A 281 -14.64 -7.34 -4.08
C PHE A 281 -16.08 -6.98 -4.45
N ILE A 282 -16.56 -5.87 -3.93
CA ILE A 282 -17.93 -5.36 -4.15
C ILE A 282 -17.82 -3.98 -4.81
N PRO A 283 -17.70 -3.90 -6.15
CA PRO A 283 -17.52 -2.65 -6.86
C PRO A 283 -18.68 -1.66 -6.63
N LYS A 284 -18.39 -0.36 -6.79
CA LYS A 284 -19.41 0.67 -6.73
C LYS A 284 -20.43 0.46 -7.85
N GLY A 285 -21.71 0.57 -7.51
CA GLY A 285 -22.81 0.33 -8.46
C GLY A 285 -23.32 -1.11 -8.50
N LYS A 286 -22.65 -2.07 -7.85
CA LYS A 286 -23.17 -3.43 -7.67
C LYS A 286 -24.33 -3.42 -6.67
N ASP A 287 -25.36 -4.21 -6.94
CA ASP A 287 -26.47 -4.40 -6.01
C ASP A 287 -26.02 -5.21 -4.79
N ILE A 288 -26.18 -4.64 -3.59
CA ILE A 288 -25.78 -5.33 -2.36
C ILE A 288 -26.70 -6.52 -2.07
N SER A 289 -27.98 -6.44 -2.48
CA SER A 289 -28.94 -7.56 -2.30
C SER A 289 -28.49 -8.82 -3.06
N ALA A 290 -27.80 -8.65 -4.18
CA ALA A 290 -27.25 -9.75 -4.96
C ALA A 290 -25.92 -10.31 -4.38
N VAL A 291 -25.40 -9.72 -3.30
CA VAL A 291 -24.15 -10.19 -2.65
C VAL A 291 -24.54 -11.13 -1.49
N PRO A 292 -24.21 -12.42 -1.55
CA PRO A 292 -24.48 -13.35 -0.46
C PRO A 292 -23.74 -12.96 0.83
N GLU A 293 -24.34 -13.26 1.97
CA GLU A 293 -23.79 -12.93 3.31
C GLU A 293 -22.37 -13.51 3.49
N TYR A 294 -22.15 -14.76 3.05
CA TYR A 294 -20.83 -15.38 3.16
C TYR A 294 -19.73 -14.63 2.38
N VAL A 295 -20.10 -13.91 1.31
CA VAL A 295 -19.14 -13.08 0.57
C VAL A 295 -18.79 -11.85 1.38
N VAL A 296 -19.78 -11.22 2.04
CA VAL A 296 -19.55 -10.08 2.94
C VAL A 296 -18.60 -10.48 4.06
N GLN A 297 -18.86 -11.65 4.67
CA GLN A 297 -18.00 -12.20 5.73
C GLN A 297 -16.58 -12.48 5.23
N LYS A 298 -16.41 -13.13 4.08
CA LYS A 298 -15.08 -13.35 3.48
C LYS A 298 -14.32 -12.06 3.23
N VAL A 299 -15.00 -11.00 2.81
CA VAL A 299 -14.38 -9.68 2.60
C VAL A 299 -13.96 -9.07 3.93
N GLN A 300 -14.78 -9.15 4.95
CA GLN A 300 -14.45 -8.72 6.32
C GLN A 300 -13.21 -9.46 6.84
N ASP A 301 -13.19 -10.77 6.76
CA ASP A 301 -12.09 -11.62 7.24
C ASP A 301 -10.80 -11.29 6.49
N TRP A 302 -10.89 -11.13 5.18
CA TRP A 302 -9.73 -10.73 4.37
C TRP A 302 -9.16 -9.37 4.81
N ILE A 303 -10.01 -8.37 5.06
CA ILE A 303 -9.60 -7.03 5.53
C ILE A 303 -8.91 -7.14 6.91
N ASN A 304 -9.46 -7.98 7.80
CA ASN A 304 -8.95 -8.14 9.15
C ASN A 304 -7.69 -9.01 9.23
N ARG A 305 -7.43 -9.86 8.25
CA ARG A 305 -6.19 -10.65 8.11
C ARG A 305 -5.09 -9.95 7.32
N LEU A 306 -5.35 -8.78 6.75
CA LEU A 306 -4.36 -8.04 5.98
C LEU A 306 -3.29 -7.44 6.92
N PRO A 307 -2.00 -7.88 6.85
CA PRO A 307 -0.94 -7.31 7.66
C PRO A 307 -0.71 -5.84 7.32
N ARG A 308 -0.58 -4.97 8.32
CA ARG A 308 -0.50 -3.52 8.12
C ARG A 308 0.76 -2.91 8.69
N ARG A 309 1.47 -2.17 7.87
CA ARG A 309 2.68 -1.45 8.30
C ARG A 309 2.44 -0.56 9.52
N LEU A 310 1.28 0.13 9.57
CA LEU A 310 0.88 0.97 10.71
C LEU A 310 0.71 0.20 12.03
N LEU A 311 0.52 -1.11 11.97
CA LEU A 311 0.38 -2.02 13.10
C LEU A 311 1.64 -2.87 13.27
N GLY A 312 2.81 -2.41 12.80
CA GLY A 312 4.04 -3.20 12.85
C GLY A 312 3.95 -4.53 12.10
N TYR A 313 3.12 -4.60 11.05
CA TYR A 313 2.79 -5.80 10.26
C TYR A 313 2.00 -6.88 11.02
N HIS A 314 1.45 -6.57 12.18
CA HIS A 314 0.37 -7.35 12.77
C HIS A 314 -0.92 -7.18 11.96
N THR A 315 -1.81 -8.16 12.08
CA THR A 315 -3.14 -8.08 11.49
C THR A 315 -4.12 -7.40 12.46
N PRO A 316 -5.15 -6.71 11.94
CA PRO A 316 -6.24 -6.19 12.78
C PRO A 316 -6.88 -7.25 13.66
N GLU A 317 -7.08 -8.45 13.12
CA GLU A 317 -7.68 -9.59 13.83
C GLU A 317 -6.84 -10.02 15.06
N GLU A 318 -5.52 -10.12 14.90
CA GLU A 318 -4.60 -10.47 15.99
C GLU A 318 -4.70 -9.48 17.14
N LEU A 319 -4.54 -8.18 16.82
CA LEU A 319 -4.59 -7.12 17.83
C LEU A 319 -5.97 -7.00 18.48
N PHE A 320 -7.03 -7.20 17.72
CA PHE A 320 -8.40 -7.17 18.25
C PHE A 320 -8.65 -8.33 19.21
N LYS A 321 -8.26 -9.55 18.84
CA LYS A 321 -8.38 -10.73 19.71
C LYS A 321 -7.60 -10.58 21.01
N GLU A 322 -6.40 -9.99 20.93
CA GLU A 322 -5.60 -9.68 22.11
C GLU A 322 -6.34 -8.73 23.07
N GLN A 323 -6.97 -7.68 22.55
CA GLN A 323 -7.74 -6.75 23.37
C GLN A 323 -8.98 -7.41 23.98
N ILE A 324 -9.71 -8.24 23.23
CA ILE A 324 -10.84 -8.99 23.75
C ILE A 324 -10.40 -9.95 24.88
N ALA A 325 -9.29 -10.66 24.70
CA ALA A 325 -8.76 -11.55 25.74
C ALA A 325 -8.43 -10.79 27.04
N ARG A 326 -7.80 -9.60 26.93
CA ARG A 326 -7.53 -8.73 28.07
C ARG A 326 -8.79 -8.28 28.80
N LEU A 327 -9.86 -7.96 28.07
CA LEU A 327 -11.15 -7.57 28.66
C LEU A 327 -11.84 -8.75 29.38
N SER A 328 -11.70 -9.95 28.84
CA SER A 328 -12.28 -11.18 29.44
C SER A 328 -11.52 -11.63 30.69
N SER A 329 -10.20 -11.42 30.76
CA SER A 329 -9.41 -11.77 31.95
C SER A 329 -9.52 -10.74 33.10
N ALA A 330 -10.01 -9.55 32.82
CA ALA A 330 -10.23 -8.48 33.79
C ALA A 330 -11.67 -8.47 34.36
N THR A 331 -12.48 -9.48 34.02
CA THR A 331 -13.85 -9.67 34.50
C THR A 331 -13.93 -10.85 35.43
#